data_de31f5be75b1d4bcffd2dd1ad0ea011b
#
_entry.id   de31f5be75b1d4bcffd2dd1ad0ea011b
#
_cell.length_a   1.000
_cell.length_b   1.000
_cell.length_c   1.000
_cell.angle_alpha   90.00
_cell.angle_beta   90.00
_cell.angle_gamma   90.00
#
_symmetry.space_group_name_H-M   'P 1'
#
loop_
_entity.id
_entity.type
_entity.pdbx_description
1 polymer ?
#
loop_
_entity_poly.entity_id
_entity_poly.type
_entity_poly.pdbx_seq_one_letter_code
_entity_poly.pdbx_strand_id
1 'polypeptide(L)'
;MSNKTISMLKAITREQLLGNYGKLSSYVLLYSLCEVVISNLVLAIKGGAIMQILAGLIGNLLISIFTVGFMKVLLNTIRGETSSLGDFFYVFKHDPDKVIIISFVLWFFSELMTLPMLVPGKAAEMTGMSSGALMLVKGVLVAGFMVLYLFVYILLSQSYLIYLDRPELNARDILSLSVRVMKTNKLRYFYLLFNVFGMVCLIVITLGIAIFWMMPLSYGLMVNFYEDLKGGLKEYEVEG
;
A
#
# COMPACT_ATOMS: atom_id res chain seq x y z
N MET A 1 -14.49 -3.47 22.27
CA MET A 1 -14.10 -3.16 20.87
C MET A 1 -15.28 -3.35 19.94
N SER A 2 -15.74 -2.31 19.24
CA SER A 2 -16.77 -2.45 18.19
C SER A 2 -16.10 -2.94 16.91
N ASN A 3 -15.97 -4.25 16.74
CA ASN A 3 -15.45 -4.84 15.51
C ASN A 3 -16.53 -4.82 14.42
N LYS A 4 -16.64 -3.69 13.70
CA LYS A 4 -17.54 -3.59 12.55
C LYS A 4 -17.13 -4.60 11.47
N THR A 5 -18.10 -5.23 10.82
CA THR A 5 -17.82 -6.12 9.67
C THR A 5 -17.32 -5.31 8.47
N ILE A 6 -16.54 -5.94 7.58
CA ILE A 6 -16.01 -5.24 6.38
C ILE A 6 -17.14 -4.75 5.48
N SER A 7 -18.27 -5.46 5.42
CA SER A 7 -19.46 -5.00 4.68
C SER A 7 -20.06 -3.73 5.28
N MET A 8 -20.11 -3.62 6.61
CA MET A 8 -20.53 -2.39 7.29
C MET A 8 -19.55 -1.24 7.04
N LEU A 9 -18.24 -1.49 7.16
CA LEU A 9 -17.23 -0.47 6.86
C LEU A 9 -17.33 0.03 5.43
N LYS A 10 -17.58 -0.86 4.46
CA LYS A 10 -17.79 -0.50 3.06
C LYS A 10 -19.04 0.37 2.86
N ALA A 11 -20.14 0.07 3.55
CA ALA A 11 -21.37 0.88 3.51
C ALA A 11 -21.11 2.27 4.09
N ILE A 12 -20.50 2.35 5.28
CA ILE A 12 -20.11 3.62 5.93
C ILE A 12 -19.17 4.43 5.02
N THR A 13 -18.17 3.79 4.42
CA THR A 13 -17.24 4.48 3.50
C THR A 13 -18.00 5.08 2.32
N ARG A 14 -18.93 4.33 1.71
CA ARG A 14 -19.73 4.84 0.60
C ARG A 14 -20.55 6.07 1.01
N GLU A 15 -21.16 6.04 2.16
CA GLU A 15 -21.96 7.13 2.70
C GLU A 15 -21.10 8.38 2.93
N GLN A 16 -19.94 8.24 3.57
CA GLN A 16 -19.02 9.35 3.86
C GLN A 16 -18.40 9.97 2.60
N LEU A 17 -18.22 9.19 1.53
CA LEU A 17 -17.70 9.68 0.26
C LEU A 17 -18.81 10.29 -0.64
N LEU A 18 -20.09 10.06 -0.34
CA LEU A 18 -21.20 10.67 -1.08
C LEU A 18 -21.09 12.20 -1.03
N GLY A 19 -21.30 12.82 -2.20
CA GLY A 19 -21.14 14.27 -2.38
C GLY A 19 -19.71 14.74 -2.62
N ASN A 20 -18.68 13.93 -2.27
CA ASN A 20 -17.26 14.28 -2.42
C ASN A 20 -16.57 13.60 -3.61
N TYR A 21 -17.25 12.70 -4.34
CA TYR A 21 -16.62 11.94 -5.43
C TYR A 21 -16.03 12.83 -6.53
N GLY A 22 -16.66 13.95 -6.89
CA GLY A 22 -16.11 14.89 -7.89
C GLY A 22 -14.76 15.45 -7.47
N LYS A 23 -14.62 15.88 -6.21
CA LYS A 23 -13.38 16.36 -5.62
C LYS A 23 -12.34 15.24 -5.51
N LEU A 24 -12.75 14.07 -5.03
CA LEU A 24 -11.85 12.91 -4.89
C LEU A 24 -11.36 12.40 -6.24
N SER A 25 -12.20 12.43 -7.28
CA SER A 25 -11.79 12.08 -8.65
C SER A 25 -10.68 12.99 -9.18
N SER A 26 -10.69 14.29 -8.83
CA SER A 26 -9.59 15.20 -9.19
C SER A 26 -8.28 14.79 -8.52
N TYR A 27 -8.30 14.35 -7.26
CA TYR A 27 -7.11 13.82 -6.58
C TYR A 27 -6.67 12.48 -7.14
N VAL A 28 -7.59 11.60 -7.55
CA VAL A 28 -7.25 10.35 -8.25
C VAL A 28 -6.53 10.66 -9.56
N LEU A 29 -7.04 11.63 -10.34
CA LEU A 29 -6.41 12.05 -11.59
C LEU A 29 -4.99 12.59 -11.34
N LEU A 30 -4.83 13.45 -10.33
CA LEU A 30 -3.54 14.01 -9.95
C LEU A 30 -2.57 12.90 -9.51
N TYR A 31 -3.02 11.97 -8.68
CA TYR A 31 -2.23 10.82 -8.23
C TYR A 31 -1.80 9.95 -9.43
N SER A 32 -2.74 9.59 -10.30
CA SER A 32 -2.46 8.77 -11.48
C SER A 32 -1.48 9.45 -12.44
N LEU A 33 -1.58 10.79 -12.59
CA LEU A 33 -0.63 11.56 -13.39
C LEU A 33 0.79 11.48 -12.79
N CYS A 34 0.93 11.68 -11.48
CA CYS A 34 2.21 11.55 -10.79
C CYS A 34 2.79 10.15 -10.95
N GLU A 35 1.96 9.10 -10.75
CA GLU A 35 2.35 7.70 -10.91
C GLU A 35 2.83 7.40 -12.33
N VAL A 36 2.09 7.82 -13.36
CA VAL A 36 2.46 7.63 -14.77
C VAL A 36 3.77 8.35 -15.09
N VAL A 37 3.93 9.60 -14.67
CA VAL A 37 5.17 10.37 -14.92
C VAL A 37 6.37 9.69 -14.25
N ILE A 38 6.27 9.34 -12.98
CA ILE A 38 7.36 8.70 -12.22
C ILE A 38 7.70 7.33 -12.85
N SER A 39 6.71 6.50 -13.17
CA SER A 39 6.91 5.18 -13.76
C SER A 39 7.60 5.27 -15.13
N ASN A 40 7.21 6.23 -15.98
CA ASN A 40 7.86 6.44 -17.28
C ASN A 40 9.30 6.95 -17.11
N LEU A 41 9.58 7.82 -16.13
CA LEU A 41 10.94 8.25 -15.83
C LEU A 41 11.81 7.07 -15.38
N VAL A 42 11.30 6.20 -14.52
CA VAL A 42 12.01 4.97 -14.07
C VAL A 42 12.27 4.05 -15.27
N LEU A 43 11.29 3.82 -16.13
CA LEU A 43 11.45 2.99 -17.35
C LEU A 43 12.41 3.59 -18.37
N ALA A 44 12.55 4.90 -18.42
CA ALA A 44 13.49 5.59 -19.33
C ALA A 44 14.94 5.42 -18.91
N ILE A 45 15.22 5.08 -17.64
CA ILE A 45 16.57 4.84 -17.13
C ILE A 45 17.09 3.53 -17.71
N LYS A 46 18.07 3.63 -18.62
CA LYS A 46 18.75 2.47 -19.22
C LYS A 46 19.99 2.15 -18.39
N GLY A 47 20.19 0.87 -18.04
CA GLY A 47 21.37 0.44 -17.28
C GLY A 47 21.32 -1.03 -16.91
N GLY A 48 22.34 -1.51 -16.22
CA GLY A 48 22.37 -2.87 -15.68
C GLY A 48 21.38 -3.07 -14.53
N ALA A 49 21.25 -4.31 -14.05
CA ALA A 49 20.29 -4.71 -13.01
C ALA A 49 20.33 -3.80 -11.77
N ILE A 50 21.50 -3.40 -11.30
CA ILE A 50 21.66 -2.52 -10.14
C ILE A 50 21.02 -1.15 -10.39
N MET A 51 21.24 -0.56 -11.58
CA MET A 51 20.65 0.73 -11.93
C MET A 51 19.12 0.66 -11.99
N GLN A 52 18.57 -0.42 -12.51
CA GLN A 52 17.13 -0.68 -12.56
C GLN A 52 16.53 -0.80 -11.15
N ILE A 53 17.19 -1.53 -10.24
CA ILE A 53 16.77 -1.68 -8.84
C ILE A 53 16.78 -0.31 -8.13
N LEU A 54 17.85 0.48 -8.30
CA LEU A 54 17.94 1.82 -7.70
C LEU A 54 16.88 2.77 -8.24
N ALA A 55 16.65 2.75 -9.55
CA ALA A 55 15.61 3.56 -10.19
C ALA A 55 14.22 3.14 -9.68
N GLY A 56 13.94 1.86 -9.58
CA GLY A 56 12.71 1.30 -9.01
C GLY A 56 12.51 1.71 -7.55
N LEU A 57 13.56 1.68 -6.74
CA LEU A 57 13.51 2.15 -5.35
C LEU A 57 13.12 3.63 -5.28
N ILE A 58 13.81 4.49 -6.02
CA ILE A 58 13.53 5.93 -6.01
C ILE A 58 12.10 6.20 -6.48
N GLY A 59 11.66 5.53 -7.56
CA GLY A 59 10.30 5.66 -8.06
C GLY A 59 9.26 5.23 -7.04
N ASN A 60 9.47 4.09 -6.36
CA ASN A 60 8.57 3.60 -5.32
C ASN A 60 8.49 4.56 -4.13
N LEU A 61 9.62 5.11 -3.67
CA LEU A 61 9.65 6.09 -2.58
C LEU A 61 8.89 7.36 -2.94
N LEU A 62 9.02 7.86 -4.17
CA LEU A 62 8.27 9.03 -4.64
C LEU A 62 6.76 8.74 -4.72
N ILE A 63 6.36 7.59 -5.30
CA ILE A 63 4.94 7.20 -5.38
C ILE A 63 4.34 7.05 -3.98
N SER A 64 5.08 6.52 -3.01
CA SER A 64 4.59 6.34 -1.65
C SER A 64 4.27 7.68 -0.95
N ILE A 65 5.05 8.73 -1.22
CA ILE A 65 4.79 10.08 -0.71
C ILE A 65 3.43 10.58 -1.21
N PHE A 66 3.12 10.42 -2.50
CA PHE A 66 1.82 10.78 -3.06
C PHE A 66 0.68 9.88 -2.57
N THR A 67 0.96 8.60 -2.36
CA THR A 67 -0.01 7.65 -1.75
C THR A 67 -0.44 8.13 -0.37
N VAL A 68 0.52 8.49 0.48
CA VAL A 68 0.24 9.00 1.84
C VAL A 68 -0.48 10.34 1.78
N GLY A 69 -0.12 11.22 0.85
CA GLY A 69 -0.85 12.48 0.62
C GLY A 69 -2.31 12.24 0.22
N PHE A 70 -2.57 11.28 -0.68
CA PHE A 70 -3.93 10.88 -1.03
C PHE A 70 -4.69 10.28 0.15
N MET A 71 -4.03 9.44 0.99
CA MET A 71 -4.61 8.94 2.22
C MET A 71 -4.96 10.07 3.21
N LYS A 72 -4.15 11.14 3.29
CA LYS A 72 -4.45 12.33 4.11
C LYS A 72 -5.72 13.04 3.65
N VAL A 73 -5.88 13.23 2.33
CA VAL A 73 -7.10 13.79 1.75
C VAL A 73 -8.33 12.97 2.11
N LEU A 74 -8.23 11.63 2.00
CA LEU A 74 -9.32 10.73 2.37
C LEU A 74 -9.61 10.72 3.87
N LEU A 75 -8.59 10.75 4.70
CA LEU A 75 -8.72 10.80 6.16
C LEU A 75 -9.49 12.05 6.58
N ASN A 76 -9.12 13.23 6.03
CA ASN A 76 -9.82 14.48 6.30
C ASN A 76 -11.29 14.39 5.79
N THR A 77 -11.52 13.88 4.59
CA THR A 77 -12.88 13.71 4.04
C THR A 77 -13.74 12.80 4.91
N ILE A 78 -13.21 11.68 5.38
CA ILE A 78 -13.92 10.70 6.23
C ILE A 78 -14.24 11.29 7.61
N ARG A 79 -13.36 12.16 8.12
CA ARG A 79 -13.56 12.89 9.39
C ARG A 79 -14.48 14.10 9.25
N GLY A 80 -14.96 14.41 8.04
CA GLY A 80 -15.80 15.60 7.78
C GLY A 80 -15.00 16.90 7.76
N GLU A 81 -13.69 16.83 7.65
CA GLU A 81 -12.79 17.97 7.57
C GLU A 81 -12.62 18.43 6.11
N THR A 82 -12.31 19.70 5.92
CA THR A 82 -12.02 20.23 4.58
C THR A 82 -10.66 19.76 4.12
N SER A 83 -10.62 19.09 2.96
CA SER A 83 -9.37 18.68 2.33
C SER A 83 -8.91 19.70 1.29
N SER A 84 -7.61 19.93 1.20
CA SER A 84 -6.95 20.91 0.30
C SER A 84 -5.85 20.23 -0.53
N LEU A 85 -5.36 20.92 -1.58
CA LEU A 85 -4.17 20.48 -2.30
C LEU A 85 -2.93 20.39 -1.38
N GLY A 86 -2.89 21.21 -0.33
CA GLY A 86 -1.83 21.14 0.68
C GLY A 86 -1.77 19.78 1.38
N ASP A 87 -2.93 19.14 1.60
CA ASP A 87 -2.99 17.80 2.22
C ASP A 87 -2.46 16.71 1.28
N PHE A 88 -2.65 16.86 -0.03
CA PHE A 88 -2.06 15.94 -1.00
C PHE A 88 -0.52 15.99 -1.01
N PHE A 89 0.05 17.17 -0.74
CA PHE A 89 1.50 17.39 -0.62
C PHE A 89 1.99 17.42 0.84
N TYR A 90 1.18 16.93 1.78
CA TYR A 90 1.45 16.98 3.22
C TYR A 90 2.84 16.43 3.59
N VAL A 91 3.20 15.28 3.07
CA VAL A 91 4.45 14.57 3.40
C VAL A 91 5.69 15.39 3.07
N PHE A 92 5.68 16.20 2.00
CA PHE A 92 6.84 17.04 1.64
C PHE A 92 7.20 18.09 2.70
N LYS A 93 6.26 18.42 3.58
CA LYS A 93 6.41 19.43 4.62
C LYS A 93 6.52 18.85 6.04
N HIS A 94 6.23 17.53 6.21
CA HIS A 94 6.11 16.90 7.52
C HIS A 94 6.84 15.56 7.52
N ASP A 95 8.09 15.56 7.98
CA ASP A 95 8.92 14.37 8.23
C ASP A 95 8.87 13.31 7.11
N PRO A 96 9.27 13.62 5.88
CA PRO A 96 9.21 12.69 4.75
C PRO A 96 10.10 11.46 4.96
N ASP A 97 11.14 11.58 5.81
CA ASP A 97 12.03 10.49 6.20
C ASP A 97 11.28 9.30 6.81
N LYS A 98 10.24 9.55 7.61
CA LYS A 98 9.41 8.49 8.21
C LYS A 98 8.68 7.68 7.13
N VAL A 99 8.08 8.35 6.16
CA VAL A 99 7.41 7.70 5.02
C VAL A 99 8.42 6.94 4.17
N ILE A 100 9.60 7.52 3.92
CA ILE A 100 10.69 6.88 3.18
C ILE A 100 11.11 5.57 3.86
N ILE A 101 11.32 5.58 5.18
CA ILE A 101 11.71 4.37 5.93
C ILE A 101 10.63 3.29 5.85
N ILE A 102 9.35 3.66 6.07
CA ILE A 102 8.23 2.72 6.00
C ILE A 102 8.14 2.11 4.58
N SER A 103 8.22 2.96 3.56
CA SER A 103 8.15 2.54 2.16
C SER A 103 9.34 1.68 1.74
N PHE A 104 10.54 2.00 2.23
CA PHE A 104 11.73 1.20 2.00
C PHE A 104 11.58 -0.23 2.54
N VAL A 105 11.04 -0.37 3.74
CA VAL A 105 10.79 -1.71 4.33
C VAL A 105 9.82 -2.49 3.46
N LEU A 106 8.69 -1.90 3.03
CA LEU A 106 7.72 -2.56 2.17
C LEU A 106 8.31 -2.90 0.79
N TRP A 107 9.05 -1.98 0.19
CA TRP A 107 9.74 -2.19 -1.08
C TRP A 107 10.76 -3.32 -0.98
N PHE A 108 11.58 -3.37 0.07
CA PHE A 108 12.57 -4.43 0.28
C PHE A 108 11.94 -5.82 0.24
N PHE A 109 10.82 -6.02 0.94
CA PHE A 109 10.11 -7.31 0.90
C PHE A 109 9.46 -7.59 -0.45
N SER A 110 9.03 -6.57 -1.20
CA SER A 110 8.51 -6.77 -2.56
C SER A 110 9.60 -7.22 -3.54
N GLU A 111 10.83 -6.70 -3.39
CA GLU A 111 11.96 -7.08 -4.25
C GLU A 111 12.37 -8.55 -4.05
N LEU A 112 12.14 -9.15 -2.88
CA LEU A 112 12.44 -10.57 -2.67
C LEU A 112 11.68 -11.48 -3.65
N MET A 113 10.51 -11.05 -4.15
CA MET A 113 9.75 -11.81 -5.15
C MET A 113 10.45 -11.84 -6.52
N THR A 114 11.34 -10.89 -6.81
CA THR A 114 12.06 -10.82 -8.08
C THR A 114 13.30 -11.72 -8.09
N LEU A 115 13.84 -12.06 -6.91
CA LEU A 115 15.08 -12.85 -6.77
C LEU A 115 15.07 -14.18 -7.56
N PRO A 116 13.99 -15.00 -7.54
CA PRO A 116 13.97 -16.24 -8.31
C PRO A 116 14.06 -16.01 -9.82
N MET A 117 13.64 -14.83 -10.32
CA MET A 117 13.70 -14.49 -11.75
C MET A 117 15.11 -14.13 -12.20
N LEU A 118 16.01 -13.73 -11.26
CA LEU A 118 17.40 -13.43 -11.56
C LEU A 118 18.23 -14.69 -11.81
N VAL A 119 17.74 -15.89 -11.44
CA VAL A 119 18.43 -17.15 -11.71
C VAL A 119 18.48 -17.39 -13.22
N PRO A 120 19.67 -17.46 -13.87
CA PRO A 120 19.77 -17.65 -15.30
C PRO A 120 19.14 -18.97 -15.77
N GLY A 121 18.60 -19.00 -16.98
CA GLY A 121 18.11 -20.24 -17.60
C GLY A 121 19.21 -21.33 -17.71
N LYS A 122 20.46 -20.91 -17.92
CA LYS A 122 21.66 -21.77 -17.92
C LYS A 122 21.91 -22.52 -16.60
N ALA A 123 21.29 -22.07 -15.48
CA ALA A 123 21.38 -22.79 -14.22
C ALA A 123 20.75 -24.20 -14.31
N ALA A 124 19.79 -24.41 -15.21
CA ALA A 124 19.26 -25.75 -15.49
C ALA A 124 20.34 -26.69 -16.05
N GLU A 125 21.16 -26.22 -16.97
CA GLU A 125 22.27 -26.99 -17.55
C GLU A 125 23.33 -27.32 -16.49
N MET A 126 23.68 -26.34 -15.63
CA MET A 126 24.65 -26.51 -14.56
C MET A 126 24.18 -27.48 -13.47
N THR A 127 22.89 -27.57 -13.20
CA THR A 127 22.32 -28.41 -12.14
C THR A 127 21.79 -29.75 -12.67
N GLY A 128 21.84 -29.99 -13.98
CA GLY A 128 21.25 -31.17 -14.63
C GLY A 128 19.72 -31.19 -14.58
N MET A 129 19.09 -30.09 -14.23
CA MET A 129 17.62 -29.96 -14.16
C MET A 129 17.04 -29.69 -15.56
N SER A 130 15.88 -30.25 -15.86
CA SER A 130 15.14 -29.84 -17.05
C SER A 130 14.67 -28.40 -16.91
N SER A 131 14.52 -27.69 -18.04
CA SER A 131 13.99 -26.32 -18.07
C SER A 131 12.61 -26.20 -17.40
N GLY A 132 11.76 -27.23 -17.54
CA GLY A 132 10.47 -27.33 -16.86
C GLY A 132 10.59 -27.44 -15.34
N ALA A 133 11.53 -28.26 -14.83
CA ALA A 133 11.78 -28.41 -13.41
C ALA A 133 12.31 -27.09 -12.80
N LEU A 134 13.22 -26.38 -13.50
CA LEU A 134 13.69 -25.07 -13.06
C LEU A 134 12.56 -24.04 -12.99
N MET A 135 11.65 -24.04 -13.98
CA MET A 135 10.50 -23.14 -13.98
C MET A 135 9.55 -23.42 -12.81
N LEU A 136 9.31 -24.70 -12.48
CA LEU A 136 8.52 -25.08 -11.30
C LEU A 136 9.15 -24.59 -10.00
N VAL A 137 10.47 -24.80 -9.82
CA VAL A 137 11.20 -24.33 -8.63
C VAL A 137 11.08 -22.81 -8.49
N LYS A 138 11.29 -22.06 -9.59
CA LYS A 138 11.11 -20.60 -9.58
C LYS A 138 9.68 -20.21 -9.19
N GLY A 139 8.69 -20.88 -9.75
CA GLY A 139 7.27 -20.64 -9.43
C GLY A 139 6.96 -20.85 -7.94
N VAL A 140 7.46 -21.94 -7.35
CA VAL A 140 7.30 -22.23 -5.90
C VAL A 140 7.98 -21.16 -5.04
N LEU A 141 9.20 -20.73 -5.42
CA LEU A 141 9.91 -19.68 -4.69
C LEU A 141 9.17 -18.34 -4.78
N VAL A 142 8.70 -17.95 -5.96
CA VAL A 142 7.90 -16.72 -6.13
C VAL A 142 6.63 -16.79 -5.29
N ALA A 143 5.91 -17.91 -5.27
CA ALA A 143 4.73 -18.11 -4.45
C ALA A 143 5.06 -17.99 -2.96
N GLY A 144 6.18 -18.57 -2.51
CA GLY A 144 6.63 -18.46 -1.12
C GLY A 144 6.95 -17.01 -0.71
N PHE A 145 7.71 -16.28 -1.55
CA PHE A 145 8.00 -14.86 -1.30
C PHE A 145 6.75 -13.97 -1.38
N MET A 146 5.80 -14.30 -2.26
CA MET A 146 4.52 -13.61 -2.34
C MET A 146 3.71 -13.74 -1.05
N VAL A 147 3.66 -14.95 -0.46
CA VAL A 147 2.99 -15.17 0.82
C VAL A 147 3.70 -14.40 1.94
N LEU A 148 5.04 -14.40 1.96
CA LEU A 148 5.83 -13.62 2.92
C LEU A 148 5.55 -12.12 2.77
N TYR A 149 5.58 -11.60 1.54
CA TYR A 149 5.27 -10.20 1.26
C TYR A 149 3.85 -9.83 1.72
N LEU A 150 2.85 -10.63 1.37
CA LEU A 150 1.47 -10.41 1.79
C LEU A 150 1.34 -10.37 3.32
N PHE A 151 2.02 -11.28 4.01
CA PHE A 151 2.03 -11.30 5.48
C PHE A 151 2.64 -10.02 6.06
N VAL A 152 3.81 -9.60 5.59
CA VAL A 152 4.47 -8.36 6.01
C VAL A 152 3.61 -7.14 5.66
N TYR A 153 3.05 -7.10 4.44
CA TYR A 153 2.16 -6.03 4.00
C TYR A 153 0.95 -5.86 4.92
N ILE A 154 0.30 -6.97 5.32
CA ILE A 154 -0.81 -6.94 6.27
C ILE A 154 -0.37 -6.35 7.61
N LEU A 155 0.76 -6.79 8.15
CA LEU A 155 1.27 -6.31 9.45
C LEU A 155 1.62 -4.82 9.43
N LEU A 156 2.12 -4.32 8.30
CA LEU A 156 2.56 -2.92 8.14
C LEU A 156 1.50 -2.01 7.49
N SER A 157 0.35 -2.55 7.14
CA SER A 157 -0.69 -1.85 6.37
C SER A 157 -1.21 -0.57 7.02
N GLN A 158 -1.14 -0.45 8.34
CA GLN A 158 -1.63 0.71 9.08
C GLN A 158 -0.54 1.77 9.30
N SER A 159 0.72 1.51 8.92
CA SER A 159 1.84 2.40 9.22
C SER A 159 1.66 3.81 8.66
N TYR A 160 1.15 3.96 7.44
CA TYR A 160 0.91 5.28 6.85
C TYR A 160 -0.20 6.06 7.57
N LEU A 161 -1.25 5.38 8.03
CA LEU A 161 -2.34 6.01 8.77
C LEU A 161 -1.94 6.38 10.19
N ILE A 162 -1.11 5.53 10.83
CA ILE A 162 -0.48 5.85 12.13
C ILE A 162 0.42 7.08 12.00
N TYR A 163 1.27 7.16 10.94
CA TYR A 163 2.09 8.34 10.67
C TYR A 163 1.24 9.61 10.51
N LEU A 164 0.13 9.55 9.81
CA LEU A 164 -0.77 10.70 9.61
C LEU A 164 -1.50 11.14 10.88
N ASP A 165 -1.79 10.20 11.78
CA ASP A 165 -2.57 10.45 12.99
C ASP A 165 -1.68 10.76 14.20
N ARG A 166 -0.40 10.31 14.19
CA ARG A 166 0.58 10.44 15.28
C ARG A 166 1.95 10.85 14.73
N PRO A 167 2.07 12.09 14.27
CA PRO A 167 3.31 12.59 13.68
C PRO A 167 4.49 12.65 14.67
N GLU A 168 4.21 12.63 16.00
CA GLU A 168 5.23 12.64 17.06
C GLU A 168 6.03 11.33 17.14
N LEU A 169 5.50 10.20 16.65
CA LEU A 169 6.16 8.90 16.73
C LEU A 169 7.31 8.78 15.70
N ASN A 170 8.37 8.09 16.11
CA ASN A 170 9.44 7.73 15.20
C ASN A 170 9.01 6.61 14.23
N ALA A 171 9.67 6.49 13.08
CA ALA A 171 9.34 5.46 12.07
C ALA A 171 9.35 4.03 12.65
N ARG A 172 10.29 3.73 13.56
CA ARG A 172 10.38 2.43 14.24
C ARG A 172 9.15 2.16 15.12
N ASP A 173 8.71 3.17 15.88
CA ASP A 173 7.56 3.05 16.77
C ASP A 173 6.26 2.91 15.96
N ILE A 174 6.14 3.64 14.84
CA ILE A 174 5.04 3.50 13.89
C ILE A 174 4.94 2.07 13.35
N LEU A 175 6.06 1.50 12.88
CA LEU A 175 6.12 0.13 12.36
C LEU A 175 5.78 -0.89 13.45
N SER A 176 6.35 -0.73 14.66
CA SER A 176 6.09 -1.59 15.81
C SER A 176 4.61 -1.57 16.22
N LEU A 177 4.01 -0.38 16.29
CA LEU A 177 2.61 -0.20 16.63
C LEU A 177 1.71 -0.83 15.56
N SER A 178 2.01 -0.62 14.27
CA SER A 178 1.27 -1.25 13.18
C SER A 178 1.28 -2.78 13.30
N VAL A 179 2.46 -3.38 13.52
CA VAL A 179 2.60 -4.84 13.71
C VAL A 179 1.78 -5.30 14.93
N ARG A 180 1.86 -4.60 16.05
CA ARG A 180 1.16 -4.95 17.30
C ARG A 180 -0.36 -4.97 17.10
N VAL A 181 -0.90 -3.94 16.52
CA VAL A 181 -2.35 -3.81 16.23
C VAL A 181 -2.82 -4.82 15.21
N MET A 182 -2.01 -5.07 14.16
CA MET A 182 -2.41 -5.95 13.07
C MET A 182 -2.26 -7.44 13.40
N LYS A 183 -1.45 -7.84 14.39
CA LYS A 183 -1.34 -9.24 14.83
C LYS A 183 -2.69 -9.88 15.15
N THR A 184 -3.58 -9.16 15.83
CA THR A 184 -4.92 -9.64 16.22
C THR A 184 -5.97 -9.45 15.11
N ASN A 185 -5.74 -8.52 14.17
CA ASN A 185 -6.69 -8.13 13.13
C ASN A 185 -6.33 -8.63 11.72
N LYS A 186 -5.27 -9.46 11.58
CA LYS A 186 -4.73 -9.90 10.28
C LYS A 186 -5.76 -10.58 9.36
N LEU A 187 -6.59 -11.48 9.90
CA LEU A 187 -7.61 -12.18 9.10
C LEU A 187 -8.72 -11.24 8.64
N ARG A 188 -9.12 -10.30 9.50
CA ARG A 188 -10.11 -9.29 9.16
C ARG A 188 -9.60 -8.37 8.05
N TYR A 189 -8.34 -7.98 8.11
CA TYR A 189 -7.70 -7.18 7.06
C TYR A 189 -7.48 -7.98 5.77
N PHE A 190 -7.14 -9.26 5.87
CA PHE A 190 -7.07 -10.15 4.70
C PHE A 190 -8.41 -10.19 3.95
N TYR A 191 -9.53 -10.29 4.68
CA TYR A 191 -10.86 -10.22 4.06
C TYR A 191 -11.15 -8.85 3.44
N LEU A 192 -10.65 -7.75 4.04
CA LEU A 192 -10.70 -6.42 3.44
C LEU A 192 -9.95 -6.40 2.10
N LEU A 193 -8.73 -6.93 2.05
CA LEU A 193 -7.94 -7.00 0.81
C LEU A 193 -8.66 -7.79 -0.29
N PHE A 194 -9.37 -8.85 0.07
CA PHE A 194 -10.19 -9.61 -0.88
C PHE A 194 -11.31 -8.74 -1.49
N ASN A 195 -11.94 -7.88 -0.69
CA ASN A 195 -12.92 -6.90 -1.20
C ASN A 195 -12.26 -5.86 -2.11
N VAL A 196 -11.09 -5.36 -1.74
CA VAL A 196 -10.30 -4.41 -2.56
C VAL A 196 -9.89 -5.07 -3.88
N PHE A 197 -9.48 -6.33 -3.86
CA PHE A 197 -9.18 -7.09 -5.08
C PHE A 197 -10.37 -7.14 -6.05
N GLY A 198 -11.59 -7.37 -5.54
CA GLY A 198 -12.81 -7.27 -6.37
C GLY A 198 -13.01 -5.89 -7.00
N MET A 199 -12.66 -4.80 -6.29
CA MET A 199 -12.72 -3.45 -6.84
C MET A 199 -11.65 -3.24 -7.94
N VAL A 200 -10.45 -3.80 -7.76
CA VAL A 200 -9.38 -3.76 -8.79
C VAL A 200 -9.84 -4.53 -10.04
N CYS A 201 -10.46 -5.69 -9.90
CA CYS A 201 -11.03 -6.42 -11.03
C CYS A 201 -12.05 -5.57 -11.82
N LEU A 202 -12.89 -4.80 -11.14
CA LEU A 202 -13.83 -3.87 -11.79
C LEU A 202 -13.09 -2.77 -12.56
N ILE A 203 -11.99 -2.24 -12.04
CA ILE A 203 -11.16 -1.25 -12.74
C ILE A 203 -10.62 -1.85 -14.06
N VAL A 204 -10.11 -3.09 -14.01
CA VAL A 204 -9.59 -3.79 -15.19
C VAL A 204 -10.70 -4.05 -16.22
N ILE A 205 -11.86 -4.59 -15.79
CA ILE A 205 -13.00 -4.89 -16.67
C ILE A 205 -13.53 -3.62 -17.36
N THR A 206 -13.50 -2.49 -16.67
CA THR A 206 -13.96 -1.19 -17.21
C THR A 206 -12.87 -0.44 -17.98
N LEU A 207 -11.75 -1.08 -18.32
CA LEU A 207 -10.60 -0.45 -18.98
C LEU A 207 -10.10 0.81 -18.25
N GLY A 208 -10.15 0.80 -16.92
CA GLY A 208 -9.69 1.90 -16.09
C GLY A 208 -10.75 2.94 -15.72
N ILE A 209 -11.92 2.97 -16.36
CA ILE A 209 -12.95 4.00 -16.09
C ILE A 209 -13.39 3.97 -14.63
N ALA A 210 -13.54 2.79 -14.03
CA ALA A 210 -13.97 2.64 -12.64
C ALA A 210 -12.96 3.17 -11.59
N ILE A 211 -11.74 3.53 -11.98
CA ILE A 211 -10.68 3.99 -11.04
C ILE A 211 -11.15 5.20 -10.22
N PHE A 212 -11.90 6.13 -10.84
CA PHE A 212 -12.37 7.35 -10.21
C PHE A 212 -13.30 7.12 -9.02
N TRP A 213 -13.98 5.97 -8.97
CA TRP A 213 -14.86 5.59 -7.86
C TRP A 213 -14.27 4.50 -6.99
N MET A 214 -13.60 3.52 -7.60
CA MET A 214 -13.08 2.35 -6.88
C MET A 214 -11.82 2.69 -6.07
N MET A 215 -10.97 3.59 -6.56
CA MET A 215 -9.76 3.98 -5.84
C MET A 215 -10.10 4.75 -4.54
N PRO A 216 -10.92 5.82 -4.54
CA PRO A 216 -11.34 6.46 -3.30
C PRO A 216 -12.05 5.50 -2.35
N LEU A 217 -12.89 4.60 -2.88
CA LEU A 217 -13.60 3.62 -2.06
C LEU A 217 -12.64 2.59 -1.42
N SER A 218 -11.64 2.12 -2.15
CA SER A 218 -10.65 1.15 -1.65
C SER A 218 -9.79 1.74 -0.54
N TYR A 219 -9.19 2.91 -0.79
CA TYR A 219 -8.39 3.59 0.22
C TYR A 219 -9.23 4.13 1.38
N GLY A 220 -10.46 4.63 1.11
CA GLY A 220 -11.40 5.03 2.14
C GLY A 220 -11.83 3.88 3.04
N LEU A 221 -11.96 2.66 2.49
CA LEU A 221 -12.21 1.45 3.28
C LEU A 221 -11.03 1.11 4.20
N MET A 222 -9.79 1.31 3.73
CA MET A 222 -8.58 1.14 4.56
C MET A 222 -8.53 2.18 5.69
N VAL A 223 -8.87 3.44 5.39
CA VAL A 223 -8.96 4.52 6.39
C VAL A 223 -10.03 4.20 7.43
N ASN A 224 -11.23 3.78 7.01
CA ASN A 224 -12.30 3.41 7.95
C ASN A 224 -11.96 2.17 8.79
N PHE A 225 -11.19 1.25 8.24
CA PHE A 225 -10.66 0.12 9.00
C PHE A 225 -9.71 0.61 10.10
N TYR A 226 -8.84 1.56 9.80
CA TYR A 226 -7.97 2.20 10.80
C TYR A 226 -8.77 2.92 11.88
N GLU A 227 -9.77 3.73 11.50
CA GLU A 227 -10.63 4.44 12.46
C GLU A 227 -11.39 3.47 13.39
N ASP A 228 -11.80 2.30 12.88
CA ASP A 228 -12.43 1.25 13.70
C ASP A 228 -11.44 0.59 14.66
N LEU A 229 -10.15 0.48 14.30
CA LEU A 229 -9.10 0.01 15.17
C LEU A 229 -8.68 1.02 16.22
N LYS A 230 -8.79 2.33 15.92
CA LYS A 230 -8.31 3.41 16.76
C LYS A 230 -8.91 3.39 18.16
N GLY A 231 -10.15 2.93 18.31
CA GLY A 231 -10.80 2.76 19.62
C GLY A 231 -10.05 1.80 20.57
N GLY A 232 -9.28 0.85 20.03
CA GLY A 232 -8.47 -0.08 20.79
C GLY A 232 -6.97 0.28 20.87
N LEU A 233 -6.50 1.28 20.11
CA LEU A 233 -5.07 1.64 20.08
C LEU A 233 -4.52 2.05 21.45
N LYS A 234 -5.35 2.69 22.29
CA LYS A 234 -4.96 3.12 23.64
C LYS A 234 -4.59 1.94 24.55
N GLU A 235 -5.19 0.75 24.37
CA GLU A 235 -4.84 -0.45 25.15
C GLU A 235 -3.44 -0.96 24.80
N TYR A 236 -3.06 -0.89 23.51
CA TYR A 236 -1.74 -1.35 23.05
C TYR A 236 -0.57 -0.43 23.43
N GLU A 237 -0.84 0.80 23.88
CA GLU A 237 0.17 1.76 24.35
C GLU A 237 0.54 1.54 25.82
N VAL A 238 -0.40 1.03 26.62
CA VAL A 238 -0.20 0.81 28.06
C VAL A 238 0.66 -0.44 28.32
N GLU A 239 0.73 -1.37 27.36
CA GLU A 239 1.47 -2.63 27.49
C GLU A 239 2.92 -2.60 26.97
N GLY A 240 3.44 -1.46 26.56
CA GLY A 240 4.79 -1.27 25.99
C GLY A 240 5.61 -0.24 26.71
#